data_497a9e1e5c248da36c6889e0198ea02b
#
_entry.id   497a9e1e5c248da36c6889e0198ea02b
#
_cell.length_a   1.000
_cell.length_b   1.000
_cell.length_c   1.000
_cell.angle_alpha   90.00
_cell.angle_beta   90.00
_cell.angle_gamma   90.00
#
_symmetry.space_group_name_H-M   'P 1'
#
loop_
_entity.id
_entity.type
_entity.pdbx_description
1 polymer ?
#
loop_
_entity_poly.entity_id
_entity_poly.type
_entity_poly.pdbx_seq_one_letter_code
_entity_poly.pdbx_strand_id
1 'polypeptide(L)'
;MKAAIAALVLSILVLSTSAISQTRTTAQSIRGHFSSINQRVLEMAKDFPEDKYDYKLKSEMRSFGEVIVHIASGNVYAAKAGKGENVNWDELDPKDYKTKAQVVALMEKSIRDAEATLKSLPDDSFAKTVEPWISVTEHSAEHYGLLVAYYRANGLVPPQSRPKK
;
A
#
# COMPACT_ATOMS: atom_id res chain seq x y z
N MET A 1 3.11 -74.40 31.30
CA MET A 1 3.63 -73.41 30.33
C MET A 1 2.59 -72.29 30.21
N LYS A 2 2.84 -71.15 30.86
CA LYS A 2 1.93 -70.01 30.86
C LYS A 2 2.57 -68.92 30.02
N ALA A 3 1.95 -68.58 28.88
CA ALA A 3 2.37 -67.50 28.02
C ALA A 3 1.79 -66.18 28.56
N ALA A 4 2.66 -65.24 28.91
CA ALA A 4 2.27 -63.92 29.30
C ALA A 4 2.19 -63.05 28.02
N ILE A 5 1.01 -62.52 27.73
CA ILE A 5 0.79 -61.55 26.65
C ILE A 5 1.03 -60.16 27.27
N ALA A 6 2.11 -59.55 26.88
CA ALA A 6 2.39 -58.13 27.22
C ALA A 6 1.62 -57.24 26.23
N ALA A 7 0.61 -56.53 26.74
CA ALA A 7 -0.11 -55.51 25.97
C ALA A 7 0.71 -54.20 26.00
N LEU A 8 1.25 -53.83 24.85
CA LEU A 8 1.93 -52.55 24.63
C LEU A 8 0.88 -51.46 24.38
N VAL A 9 0.60 -50.65 25.41
CA VAL A 9 -0.28 -49.46 25.25
C VAL A 9 0.56 -48.35 24.66
N LEU A 10 0.41 -48.09 23.37
CA LEU A 10 1.04 -46.96 22.68
C LEU A 10 0.19 -45.70 22.91
N SER A 11 0.58 -44.88 23.90
CA SER A 11 -0.05 -43.62 24.14
C SER A 11 0.38 -42.60 23.09
N ILE A 12 -0.48 -42.36 22.09
CA ILE A 12 -0.31 -41.31 21.10
C ILE A 12 -0.66 -39.98 21.79
N LEU A 13 0.37 -39.22 22.19
CA LEU A 13 0.24 -37.86 22.68
C LEU A 13 -0.03 -36.94 21.48
N VAL A 14 -1.28 -36.65 21.18
CA VAL A 14 -1.68 -35.68 20.16
C VAL A 14 -1.37 -34.29 20.70
N LEU A 15 -0.21 -33.75 20.37
CA LEU A 15 0.11 -32.33 20.58
C LEU A 15 -0.75 -31.51 19.63
N SER A 16 -1.93 -31.11 20.11
CA SER A 16 -2.77 -30.10 19.45
C SER A 16 -2.04 -28.78 19.52
N THR A 17 -1.22 -28.46 18.51
CA THR A 17 -0.73 -27.10 18.32
C THR A 17 -1.91 -26.23 17.89
N SER A 18 -2.55 -25.61 18.87
CA SER A 18 -3.51 -24.53 18.62
C SER A 18 -2.73 -23.44 17.91
N ALA A 19 -2.87 -23.34 16.58
CA ALA A 19 -2.42 -22.16 15.85
C ALA A 19 -3.23 -20.99 16.37
N ILE A 20 -2.67 -20.24 17.33
CA ILE A 20 -3.22 -18.98 17.80
C ILE A 20 -3.17 -18.08 16.57
N SER A 21 -4.31 -17.91 15.91
CA SER A 21 -4.48 -16.89 14.88
C SER A 21 -4.25 -15.54 15.58
N GLN A 22 -3.06 -15.00 15.42
CA GLN A 22 -2.70 -13.74 16.05
C GLN A 22 -3.56 -12.65 15.40
N THR A 23 -4.57 -12.19 16.13
CA THR A 23 -5.44 -11.09 15.69
C THR A 23 -4.56 -9.85 15.49
N ARG A 24 -4.56 -9.29 14.28
CA ARG A 24 -3.80 -8.07 13.99
C ARG A 24 -4.33 -6.92 14.82
N THR A 25 -3.44 -6.09 15.36
CA THR A 25 -3.83 -4.82 15.97
C THR A 25 -4.38 -3.86 14.91
N THR A 26 -5.15 -2.85 15.32
CA THR A 26 -5.65 -1.81 14.42
C THR A 26 -4.50 -1.13 13.67
N ALA A 27 -3.41 -0.80 14.37
CA ALA A 27 -2.22 -0.22 13.77
C ALA A 27 -1.58 -1.14 12.72
N GLN A 28 -1.44 -2.44 12.99
CA GLN A 28 -0.93 -3.42 12.03
C GLN A 28 -1.84 -3.52 10.79
N SER A 29 -3.15 -3.46 10.97
CA SER A 29 -4.11 -3.51 9.87
C SER A 29 -3.97 -2.28 8.96
N ILE A 30 -3.91 -1.08 9.52
CA ILE A 30 -3.76 0.16 8.76
C ILE A 30 -2.40 0.20 8.04
N ARG A 31 -1.31 -0.18 8.72
CA ARG A 31 0.01 -0.33 8.07
C ARG A 31 -0.06 -1.25 6.84
N GLY A 32 -0.74 -2.39 6.99
CA GLY A 32 -0.92 -3.35 5.90
C GLY A 32 -1.72 -2.80 4.72
N HIS A 33 -2.81 -2.08 4.99
CA HIS A 33 -3.64 -1.47 3.94
C HIS A 33 -2.90 -0.35 3.21
N PHE A 34 -2.26 0.56 3.97
CA PHE A 34 -1.44 1.63 3.39
C PHE A 34 -0.35 1.08 2.47
N SER A 35 0.48 0.15 2.96
CA SER A 35 1.55 -0.46 2.16
C SER A 35 0.99 -1.18 0.93
N SER A 36 -0.07 -1.97 1.09
CA SER A 36 -0.64 -2.75 -0.01
C SER A 36 -1.15 -1.88 -1.15
N ILE A 37 -1.90 -0.81 -0.86
CA ILE A 37 -2.44 0.04 -1.93
C ILE A 37 -1.35 0.87 -2.60
N ASN A 38 -0.42 1.44 -1.83
CA ASN A 38 0.64 2.27 -2.39
C ASN A 38 1.66 1.45 -3.20
N GLN A 39 1.93 0.19 -2.85
CA GLN A 39 2.75 -0.70 -3.67
C GLN A 39 2.08 -1.01 -5.02
N ARG A 40 0.76 -1.21 -5.06
CA ARG A 40 0.03 -1.37 -6.33
C ARG A 40 0.09 -0.11 -7.21
N VAL A 41 -0.03 1.07 -6.61
CA VAL A 41 0.14 2.35 -7.33
C VAL A 41 1.56 2.44 -7.89
N LEU A 42 2.58 2.11 -7.10
CA LEU A 42 3.98 2.12 -7.54
C LEU A 42 4.24 1.13 -8.68
N GLU A 43 3.66 -0.08 -8.61
CA GLU A 43 3.73 -1.05 -9.71
C GLU A 43 3.13 -0.48 -11.00
N MET A 44 1.98 0.20 -10.92
CA MET A 44 1.38 0.86 -12.07
C MET A 44 2.27 1.99 -12.60
N ALA A 45 2.84 2.81 -11.72
CA ALA A 45 3.76 3.88 -12.12
C ALA A 45 4.99 3.31 -12.85
N LYS A 46 5.57 2.22 -12.37
CA LYS A 46 6.72 1.57 -13.01
C LYS A 46 6.39 0.91 -14.36
N ASP A 47 5.22 0.30 -14.45
CA ASP A 47 4.82 -0.49 -15.61
C ASP A 47 4.25 0.36 -16.76
N PHE A 48 3.58 1.49 -16.47
CA PHE A 48 2.95 2.31 -17.49
C PHE A 48 3.99 2.86 -18.49
N PRO A 49 3.72 2.82 -19.83
CA PRO A 49 4.66 3.30 -20.84
C PRO A 49 5.04 4.76 -20.66
N GLU A 50 6.33 5.09 -20.82
CA GLU A 50 6.84 6.44 -20.60
C GLU A 50 6.25 7.46 -21.57
N ASP A 51 6.10 7.07 -22.84
CA ASP A 51 5.48 7.88 -23.89
C ASP A 51 4.01 8.22 -23.65
N LYS A 52 3.40 7.61 -22.64
CA LYS A 52 1.99 7.81 -22.25
C LYS A 52 1.80 8.51 -20.89
N TYR A 53 2.90 8.93 -20.25
CA TYR A 53 2.82 9.59 -18.94
C TYR A 53 2.03 10.90 -18.95
N ASP A 54 2.05 11.61 -20.09
CA ASP A 54 1.28 12.85 -20.30
C ASP A 54 -0.13 12.62 -20.83
N TYR A 55 -0.54 11.35 -21.04
CA TYR A 55 -1.88 11.04 -21.51
C TYR A 55 -2.92 11.46 -20.47
N LYS A 56 -3.98 12.13 -20.94
CA LYS A 56 -5.15 12.55 -20.17
C LYS A 56 -6.40 11.83 -20.68
N LEU A 57 -7.26 11.36 -19.77
CA LEU A 57 -8.55 10.77 -20.15
C LEU A 57 -9.48 11.83 -20.79
N LYS A 58 -9.40 13.07 -20.29
CA LYS A 58 -10.00 14.29 -20.84
C LYS A 58 -9.06 15.46 -20.62
N SER A 59 -9.18 16.49 -21.42
CA SER A 59 -8.31 17.67 -21.41
C SER A 59 -8.21 18.36 -20.05
N GLU A 60 -9.33 18.41 -19.33
CA GLU A 60 -9.45 19.05 -18.02
C GLU A 60 -8.97 18.17 -16.84
N MET A 61 -8.66 16.89 -17.10
CA MET A 61 -8.16 15.98 -16.09
C MET A 61 -6.63 16.03 -15.96
N ARG A 62 -6.12 15.58 -14.83
CA ARG A 62 -4.68 15.31 -14.66
C ARG A 62 -4.21 14.27 -15.67
N SER A 63 -2.95 14.33 -16.08
CA SER A 63 -2.31 13.25 -16.82
C SER A 63 -2.02 12.06 -15.88
N PHE A 64 -1.63 10.91 -16.46
CA PHE A 64 -1.24 9.74 -15.66
C PHE A 64 -0.13 10.08 -14.67
N GLY A 65 0.94 10.75 -15.12
CA GLY A 65 2.05 11.17 -14.27
C GLY A 65 1.61 12.16 -13.19
N GLU A 66 0.77 13.14 -13.53
CA GLU A 66 0.21 14.11 -12.57
C GLU A 66 -0.64 13.43 -11.48
N VAL A 67 -1.36 12.34 -11.81
CA VAL A 67 -2.10 11.55 -10.79
C VAL A 67 -1.14 10.87 -9.83
N ILE A 68 -0.02 10.32 -10.31
CA ILE A 68 0.99 9.70 -9.43
C ILE A 68 1.62 10.75 -8.48
N VAL A 69 1.94 11.95 -8.99
CA VAL A 69 2.46 13.06 -8.16
C VAL A 69 1.45 13.47 -7.08
N HIS A 70 0.17 13.55 -7.45
CA HIS A 70 -0.92 13.85 -6.52
C HIS A 70 -1.06 12.79 -5.40
N ILE A 71 -0.97 11.50 -5.73
CA ILE A 71 -0.97 10.43 -4.71
C ILE A 71 0.25 10.55 -3.79
N ALA A 72 1.43 10.83 -4.34
CA ALA A 72 2.65 11.02 -3.57
C ALA A 72 2.54 12.21 -2.61
N SER A 73 1.84 13.29 -2.99
CA SER A 73 1.55 14.45 -2.12
C SER A 73 0.78 14.02 -0.87
N GLY A 74 -0.23 13.16 -1.03
CA GLY A 74 -0.97 12.59 0.11
C GLY A 74 -0.07 11.80 1.05
N ASN A 75 0.85 10.98 0.52
CA ASN A 75 1.80 10.23 1.35
C ASN A 75 2.74 11.16 2.13
N VAL A 76 3.21 12.26 1.52
CA VAL A 76 4.04 13.28 2.18
C VAL A 76 3.26 13.97 3.30
N TYR A 77 2.00 14.34 3.06
CA TYR A 77 1.11 14.88 4.08
C TYR A 77 0.98 13.91 5.26
N ALA A 78 0.60 12.64 4.98
CA ALA A 78 0.37 11.66 6.04
C ALA A 78 1.63 11.36 6.86
N ALA A 79 2.82 11.37 6.25
CA ALA A 79 4.09 11.19 6.95
C ALA A 79 4.36 12.28 8.00
N LYS A 80 3.87 13.51 7.78
CA LYS A 80 3.99 14.66 8.71
C LYS A 80 2.83 14.66 9.70
N ALA A 81 1.60 14.72 9.22
CA ALA A 81 0.40 14.78 10.05
C ALA A 81 0.27 13.56 10.99
N GLY A 82 0.68 12.40 10.52
CA GLY A 82 0.72 11.17 11.31
C GLY A 82 1.70 11.20 12.49
N LYS A 83 2.68 12.12 12.49
CA LYS A 83 3.54 12.42 13.65
C LYS A 83 2.93 13.45 14.59
N GLY A 84 1.74 13.98 14.28
CA GLY A 84 1.10 15.06 15.03
C GLY A 84 1.55 16.46 14.61
N GLU A 85 2.24 16.59 13.48
CA GLU A 85 2.57 17.91 12.93
C GLU A 85 1.29 18.59 12.41
N ASN A 86 1.14 19.90 12.71
CA ASN A 86 0.04 20.68 12.17
C ASN A 86 0.40 21.15 10.76
N VAL A 87 -0.01 20.37 9.77
CA VAL A 87 0.29 20.60 8.35
C VAL A 87 -0.99 20.55 7.51
N ASN A 88 -1.02 21.36 6.46
CA ASN A 88 -2.03 21.26 5.43
C ASN A 88 -1.65 20.19 4.41
N TRP A 89 -2.67 19.68 3.71
CA TRP A 89 -2.44 18.85 2.54
C TRP A 89 -2.08 19.75 1.36
N ASP A 90 -0.77 20.01 1.21
CA ASP A 90 -0.25 20.79 0.09
C ASP A 90 0.13 19.85 -1.05
N GLU A 91 -0.35 20.16 -2.26
CA GLU A 91 0.03 19.41 -3.45
C GLU A 91 1.45 19.79 -3.89
N LEU A 92 2.24 18.75 -4.25
CA LEU A 92 3.50 18.94 -4.96
C LEU A 92 3.21 19.42 -6.38
N ASP A 93 3.99 20.38 -6.90
CA ASP A 93 3.81 20.84 -8.28
C ASP A 93 4.28 19.76 -9.26
N PRO A 94 3.38 19.22 -10.11
CA PRO A 94 3.77 18.21 -11.09
C PRO A 94 4.84 18.70 -12.08
N LYS A 95 4.98 20.01 -12.28
CA LYS A 95 6.00 20.59 -13.15
C LYS A 95 7.43 20.33 -12.71
N ASP A 96 7.63 19.98 -11.44
CA ASP A 96 8.94 19.62 -10.89
C ASP A 96 9.35 18.18 -11.26
N TYR A 97 8.42 17.35 -11.79
CA TYR A 97 8.61 15.93 -12.08
C TYR A 97 8.30 15.62 -13.55
N LYS A 98 9.23 15.95 -14.43
CA LYS A 98 9.02 15.96 -15.89
C LYS A 98 9.22 14.59 -16.57
N THR A 99 9.83 13.62 -15.89
CA THR A 99 10.12 12.31 -16.47
C THR A 99 9.48 11.20 -15.63
N LYS A 100 9.19 10.08 -16.28
CA LYS A 100 8.75 8.86 -15.58
C LYS A 100 9.69 8.52 -14.43
N ALA A 101 11.00 8.58 -14.64
CA ALA A 101 11.98 8.26 -13.61
C ALA A 101 11.84 9.15 -12.38
N GLN A 102 11.63 10.46 -12.57
CA GLN A 102 11.41 11.41 -11.46
C GLN A 102 10.10 11.13 -10.71
N VAL A 103 9.02 10.87 -11.44
CA VAL A 103 7.70 10.54 -10.84
C VAL A 103 7.76 9.23 -10.05
N VAL A 104 8.40 8.19 -10.59
CA VAL A 104 8.60 6.91 -9.91
C VAL A 104 9.46 7.08 -8.65
N ALA A 105 10.57 7.81 -8.74
CA ALA A 105 11.44 8.07 -7.61
C ALA A 105 10.73 8.87 -6.49
N LEU A 106 9.89 9.85 -6.84
CA LEU A 106 9.04 10.55 -5.90
C LEU A 106 8.08 9.61 -5.19
N MET A 107 7.36 8.77 -5.94
CA MET A 107 6.42 7.81 -5.37
C MET A 107 7.11 6.83 -4.43
N GLU A 108 8.24 6.27 -4.83
CA GLU A 108 9.06 5.39 -3.98
C GLU A 108 9.50 6.07 -2.69
N LYS A 109 9.98 7.32 -2.79
CA LYS A 109 10.42 8.08 -1.63
C LYS A 109 9.25 8.37 -0.68
N SER A 110 8.11 8.82 -1.20
CA SER A 110 6.93 9.15 -0.40
C SER A 110 6.40 7.92 0.36
N ILE A 111 6.38 6.75 -0.27
CA ILE A 111 6.01 5.48 0.38
C ILE A 111 6.99 5.14 1.50
N ARG A 112 8.31 5.15 1.24
CA ARG A 112 9.32 4.82 2.25
C ARG A 112 9.24 5.73 3.48
N ASP A 113 9.10 7.03 3.27
CA ASP A 113 9.04 8.02 4.35
C ASP A 113 7.77 7.82 5.18
N ALA A 114 6.62 7.59 4.54
CA ALA A 114 5.37 7.30 5.23
C ALA A 114 5.40 5.96 5.99
N GLU A 115 5.93 4.89 5.38
CA GLU A 115 6.09 3.60 6.05
C GLU A 115 7.05 3.67 7.25
N ALA A 116 8.14 4.44 7.13
CA ALA A 116 9.07 4.67 8.24
C ALA A 116 8.37 5.38 9.41
N THR A 117 7.54 6.39 9.11
CA THR A 117 6.71 7.06 10.13
C THR A 117 5.73 6.08 10.78
N LEU A 118 4.94 5.36 9.98
CA LEU A 118 3.98 4.36 10.47
C LEU A 118 4.63 3.31 11.37
N LYS A 119 5.84 2.90 11.02
CA LYS A 119 6.60 1.90 11.79
C LYS A 119 7.11 2.45 13.11
N SER A 120 7.40 3.74 13.18
CA SER A 120 7.92 4.40 14.39
C SER A 120 6.83 4.75 15.40
N LEU A 121 5.55 4.77 15.01
CA LEU A 121 4.43 5.12 15.89
C LEU A 121 4.09 3.96 16.82
N PRO A 122 4.05 4.16 18.16
CA PRO A 122 3.54 3.17 19.10
C PRO A 122 2.06 2.88 18.86
N ASP A 123 1.65 1.63 19.08
CA ASP A 123 0.27 1.18 18.83
C ASP A 123 -0.77 1.92 19.70
N ASP A 124 -0.42 2.31 20.92
CA ASP A 124 -1.27 3.06 21.86
C ASP A 124 -1.45 4.53 21.45
N SER A 125 -0.44 5.16 20.85
CA SER A 125 -0.55 6.53 20.33
C SER A 125 -1.29 6.59 19.00
N PHE A 126 -1.41 5.47 18.31
CA PHE A 126 -2.00 5.38 16.97
C PHE A 126 -3.46 5.84 16.93
N ALA A 127 -4.21 5.62 18.01
CA ALA A 127 -5.61 6.05 18.11
C ALA A 127 -5.78 7.58 17.97
N LYS A 128 -4.75 8.37 18.31
CA LYS A 128 -4.79 9.83 18.24
C LYS A 128 -4.34 10.37 16.87
N THR A 129 -3.65 9.57 16.08
CA THR A 129 -3.03 9.97 14.82
C THR A 129 -3.48 9.11 13.64
N VAL A 130 -4.57 8.36 13.80
CA VAL A 130 -5.05 7.41 12.80
C VAL A 130 -5.64 8.09 11.56
N GLU A 131 -6.28 9.23 11.74
CA GLU A 131 -7.06 9.92 10.68
C GLU A 131 -6.25 10.23 9.42
N PRO A 132 -5.05 10.81 9.48
CA PRO A 132 -4.24 11.03 8.28
C PRO A 132 -3.94 9.75 7.51
N TRP A 133 -3.81 8.61 8.20
CA TRP A 133 -3.51 7.32 7.58
C TRP A 133 -4.72 6.69 6.91
N ILE A 134 -5.90 6.85 7.48
CA ILE A 134 -7.16 6.43 6.85
C ILE A 134 -7.37 7.26 5.59
N SER A 135 -7.36 8.59 5.72
CA SER A 135 -7.60 9.51 4.60
C SER A 135 -6.65 9.27 3.43
N VAL A 136 -5.34 9.10 3.67
CA VAL A 136 -4.40 8.84 2.57
C VAL A 136 -4.55 7.45 1.97
N THR A 137 -4.97 6.46 2.75
CA THR A 137 -5.22 5.10 2.23
C THR A 137 -6.45 5.07 1.31
N GLU A 138 -7.54 5.74 1.72
CA GLU A 138 -8.74 5.94 0.90
C GLU A 138 -8.41 6.69 -0.39
N HIS A 139 -7.74 7.84 -0.27
CA HIS A 139 -7.29 8.65 -1.39
C HIS A 139 -6.45 7.83 -2.40
N SER A 140 -5.48 7.05 -1.92
CA SER A 140 -4.68 6.19 -2.79
C SER A 140 -5.52 5.11 -3.48
N ALA A 141 -6.55 4.57 -2.79
CA ALA A 141 -7.44 3.56 -3.37
C ALA A 141 -8.38 4.15 -4.44
N GLU A 142 -8.92 5.34 -4.22
CA GLU A 142 -9.73 6.07 -5.22
C GLU A 142 -8.92 6.34 -6.48
N HIS A 143 -7.70 6.86 -6.33
CA HIS A 143 -6.84 7.14 -7.46
C HIS A 143 -6.26 5.88 -8.12
N TYR A 144 -6.07 4.79 -7.39
CA TYR A 144 -5.76 3.50 -8.00
C TYR A 144 -6.86 3.07 -8.99
N GLY A 145 -8.14 3.24 -8.63
CA GLY A 145 -9.26 2.98 -9.54
C GLY A 145 -9.21 3.87 -10.79
N LEU A 146 -8.85 5.14 -10.63
CA LEU A 146 -8.64 6.06 -11.74
C LEU A 146 -7.47 5.62 -12.64
N LEU A 147 -6.33 5.20 -12.07
CA LEU A 147 -5.19 4.68 -12.84
C LEU A 147 -5.56 3.43 -13.66
N VAL A 148 -6.45 2.57 -13.15
CA VAL A 148 -7.00 1.44 -13.94
C VAL A 148 -7.71 1.95 -15.19
N ALA A 149 -8.46 3.06 -15.12
CA ALA A 149 -9.10 3.65 -16.30
C ALA A 149 -8.07 4.16 -17.32
N TYR A 150 -6.96 4.75 -16.88
CA TYR A 150 -5.85 5.15 -17.77
C TYR A 150 -5.27 3.95 -18.52
N TYR A 151 -5.04 2.84 -17.83
CA TYR A 151 -4.57 1.61 -18.47
C TYR A 151 -5.55 1.14 -19.55
N ARG A 152 -6.82 1.00 -19.20
CA ARG A 152 -7.85 0.50 -20.11
C ARG A 152 -8.05 1.40 -21.32
N ALA A 153 -8.05 2.72 -21.13
CA ALA A 153 -8.13 3.69 -22.22
C ALA A 153 -6.96 3.62 -23.20
N ASN A 154 -5.80 3.11 -22.74
CA ASN A 154 -4.63 2.88 -23.59
C ASN A 154 -4.51 1.43 -24.11
N GLY A 155 -5.54 0.60 -23.98
CA GLY A 155 -5.52 -0.81 -24.41
C GLY A 155 -4.62 -1.71 -23.56
N LEU A 156 -4.21 -1.27 -22.36
CA LEU A 156 -3.32 -1.99 -21.46
C LEU A 156 -4.08 -2.76 -20.39
N VAL A 157 -3.47 -3.85 -19.93
CA VAL A 157 -3.96 -4.61 -18.77
C VAL A 157 -3.20 -4.16 -17.53
N PRO A 158 -3.90 -3.66 -16.47
CA PRO A 158 -3.23 -3.28 -15.22
C PRO A 158 -2.48 -4.45 -14.59
N PRO A 159 -1.33 -4.23 -13.91
CA PRO A 159 -0.50 -5.30 -13.36
C PRO A 159 -1.28 -6.31 -12.51
N GLN A 160 -2.17 -5.83 -11.61
CA GLN A 160 -2.96 -6.66 -10.72
C GLN A 160 -4.09 -7.47 -11.42
N SER A 161 -4.38 -7.16 -12.68
CA SER A 161 -5.39 -7.87 -13.50
C SER A 161 -4.76 -8.92 -14.42
N ARG A 162 -3.44 -9.08 -14.39
CA ARG A 162 -2.72 -10.06 -15.21
C ARG A 162 -2.75 -11.43 -14.55
N PRO A 163 -2.71 -12.54 -15.32
CA PRO A 163 -2.54 -13.88 -14.76
C PRO A 163 -1.29 -13.93 -13.88
N LYS A 164 -1.39 -14.53 -12.70
CA LYS A 164 -0.20 -14.82 -11.88
C LYS A 164 0.62 -15.90 -12.59
N LYS A 165 1.90 -15.62 -12.75
CA LYS A 165 2.86 -16.61 -13.26
C LYS A 165 3.15 -17.64 -12.21
#